data_51a4ba70bd44c2d1ea6007d613bf0718
#
_entry.id   51a4ba70bd44c2d1ea6007d613bf0718
#
_cell.length_a   1.000
_cell.length_b   1.000
_cell.length_c   1.000
_cell.angle_alpha   90.00
_cell.angle_beta   90.00
_cell.angle_gamma   90.00
#
_symmetry.space_group_name_H-M   'P 1'
#
loop_
_entity.id
_entity.type
_entity.pdbx_description
1 polymer ?
#
loop_
_entity_poly.entity_id
_entity_poly.type
_entity_poly.pdbx_seq_one_letter_code
_entity_poly.pdbx_strand_id
1 'polypeptide(L)'
;LAPPGERRADDWAHAASDLLARMDAQGFAAPEARPVRVTSYPSLEDKGRLTRNTRPEHVATPREAAVALIVGRRSPDLWSVAALRLVALGAAASSPWLEPAGAWWAGRWGGEPLERAIARAYFARLLPTAREAASRGDGWRSPLLLVPARAALARSIMECAPARHGAARAALLALLGTAPPGDLDSLCRGAGVEAPKVERRYAALVDSLARAGQSATGAPAPRPWRPADGFVRGVCLAHSVSLERGYLSASCAGELQRLRTLGANWVSLSPFGFVPGAGAPDIAMSADGGPDEETDESVAEAAARARALGLRVLLAPHLWSRGWTGSLEFGTAGWPRFFACYREFLIHYALLAEREGMDGLVIGHELGSATARDPGRWRALAGEVRRVYGGTLTYSANWDHEAEAIGFWDSCDLIGVSFYDPLATAPGATQESMTAAARRALASLKALARRTGRPVLLTEAGYPATPTAALRPWEENRRGVADPEAQRACYDALLTALDSEDWVAGLFVWKWFTAPPAPASADRSYSPAGKPAESVLVRAYSGWRDRPVRVLPRSGP
;
A
#
# COMPACT_ATOMS: atom_id res chain seq x y z
N LEU A 1 39.62 -3.16 3.14
CA LEU A 1 38.23 -3.15 3.63
C LEU A 1 37.36 -3.70 2.50
N ALA A 2 36.67 -4.84 2.73
CA ALA A 2 35.74 -5.42 1.77
C ALA A 2 34.63 -4.41 1.40
N PRO A 3 34.13 -4.42 0.17
CA PRO A 3 33.01 -3.58 -0.22
C PRO A 3 31.82 -3.77 0.73
N PRO A 4 30.96 -2.76 0.94
CA PRO A 4 29.83 -2.86 1.89
C PRO A 4 28.91 -4.06 1.64
N GLY A 5 28.85 -4.57 0.41
CA GLY A 5 28.05 -5.76 0.04
C GLY A 5 28.61 -7.10 0.54
N GLU A 6 29.94 -7.28 0.55
CA GLU A 6 30.58 -8.53 0.99
C GLU A 6 30.46 -8.74 2.50
N ARG A 7 30.63 -7.69 3.31
CA ARG A 7 30.44 -7.78 4.76
C ARG A 7 29.02 -8.16 5.16
N ARG A 8 28.01 -7.70 4.42
CA ARG A 8 26.62 -8.07 4.66
C ARG A 8 26.32 -9.52 4.31
N ALA A 9 26.96 -10.08 3.29
CA ALA A 9 26.81 -11.49 2.95
C ALA A 9 27.32 -12.43 4.04
N ASP A 10 28.48 -12.11 4.64
CA ASP A 10 29.03 -12.87 5.77
C ASP A 10 28.14 -12.77 7.00
N ASP A 11 27.62 -11.59 7.32
CA ASP A 11 26.70 -11.39 8.44
C ASP A 11 25.43 -12.24 8.27
N TRP A 12 24.92 -12.35 7.04
CA TRP A 12 23.74 -13.18 6.76
C TRP A 12 24.04 -14.67 6.78
N ALA A 13 25.21 -15.07 6.33
CA ALA A 13 25.64 -16.47 6.42
C ALA A 13 25.75 -16.90 7.89
N HIS A 14 26.29 -16.05 8.76
CA HIS A 14 26.32 -16.30 10.20
C HIS A 14 24.90 -16.38 10.80
N ALA A 15 24.05 -15.39 10.52
CA ALA A 15 22.67 -15.37 11.02
C ALA A 15 21.85 -16.58 10.52
N ALA A 16 22.06 -17.03 9.29
CA ALA A 16 21.44 -18.23 8.74
C ALA A 16 21.97 -19.50 9.44
N SER A 17 23.27 -19.57 9.71
CA SER A 17 23.89 -20.69 10.44
C SER A 17 23.36 -20.77 11.88
N ASP A 18 23.25 -19.65 12.57
CA ASP A 18 22.68 -19.57 13.92
C ASP A 18 21.21 -20.00 13.94
N LEU A 19 20.43 -19.59 12.95
CA LEU A 19 19.04 -20.01 12.79
C LEU A 19 18.94 -21.53 12.62
N LEU A 20 19.74 -22.10 11.73
CA LEU A 20 19.75 -23.56 11.51
C LEU A 20 20.20 -24.31 12.75
N ALA A 21 21.22 -23.83 13.48
CA ALA A 21 21.67 -24.42 14.73
C ALA A 21 20.56 -24.42 15.81
N ARG A 22 19.78 -23.35 15.91
CA ARG A 22 18.60 -23.32 16.80
C ARG A 22 17.53 -24.33 16.41
N MET A 23 17.28 -24.51 15.09
CA MET A 23 16.36 -25.53 14.59
C MET A 23 16.85 -26.95 14.93
N ASP A 24 18.14 -27.21 14.72
CA ASP A 24 18.78 -28.51 15.03
C ASP A 24 18.69 -28.85 16.51
N ALA A 25 18.98 -27.89 17.40
CA ALA A 25 18.87 -28.05 18.84
C ALA A 25 17.44 -28.38 19.32
N GLN A 26 16.42 -28.02 18.56
CA GLN A 26 15.00 -28.33 18.83
C GLN A 26 14.50 -29.58 18.08
N GLY A 27 15.40 -30.40 17.52
CA GLY A 27 15.08 -31.69 16.87
C GLY A 27 14.69 -31.54 15.37
N PHE A 28 15.01 -30.41 14.74
CA PHE A 28 14.79 -30.15 13.31
C PHE A 28 16.08 -30.28 12.48
N ALA A 29 17.03 -31.11 12.95
CA ALA A 29 18.21 -31.46 12.17
C ALA A 29 17.83 -32.25 10.89
N ALA A 30 18.41 -31.89 9.75
CA ALA A 30 18.25 -32.66 8.51
C ALA A 30 19.15 -33.93 8.55
N PRO A 31 18.67 -35.07 8.03
CA PRO A 31 19.46 -36.31 7.99
C PRO A 31 20.76 -36.18 7.17
N GLU A 32 20.72 -35.38 6.12
CA GLU A 32 21.86 -35.03 5.29
C GLU A 32 22.02 -33.51 5.28
N ALA A 33 23.18 -33.01 5.74
CA ALA A 33 23.51 -31.60 5.72
C ALA A 33 23.79 -31.17 4.27
N ARG A 34 22.77 -30.67 3.57
CA ARG A 34 22.97 -30.00 2.28
C ARG A 34 23.27 -28.52 2.55
N PRO A 35 24.31 -27.94 1.94
CA PRO A 35 24.58 -26.51 2.07
C PRO A 35 23.41 -25.71 1.47
N VAL A 36 22.95 -24.69 2.20
CA VAL A 36 21.97 -23.74 1.68
C VAL A 36 22.69 -22.73 0.80
N ARG A 37 22.37 -22.73 -0.50
CA ARG A 37 22.90 -21.74 -1.42
C ARG A 37 22.09 -20.44 -1.34
N VAL A 38 22.74 -19.35 -1.00
CA VAL A 38 22.15 -18.01 -0.96
C VAL A 38 22.63 -17.23 -2.18
N THR A 39 21.69 -16.74 -2.98
CA THR A 39 21.97 -15.86 -4.12
C THR A 39 21.49 -14.47 -3.76
N SER A 40 22.38 -13.48 -3.86
CA SER A 40 22.07 -12.06 -3.62
C SER A 40 21.95 -11.29 -4.92
N TYR A 41 21.15 -10.24 -4.91
CA TYR A 41 20.90 -9.35 -6.04
C TYR A 41 21.07 -7.89 -5.61
N PRO A 42 21.55 -7.00 -6.52
CA PRO A 42 21.73 -5.59 -6.19
C PRO A 42 20.42 -4.86 -5.89
N SER A 43 19.33 -5.27 -6.53
CA SER A 43 18.02 -4.63 -6.40
C SER A 43 16.87 -5.63 -6.55
N LEU A 44 15.65 -5.21 -6.18
CA LEU A 44 14.42 -5.95 -6.47
C LEU A 44 14.13 -6.02 -7.97
N GLU A 45 14.52 -4.99 -8.73
CA GLU A 45 14.41 -4.99 -10.19
C GLU A 45 15.27 -6.11 -10.81
N ASP A 46 16.55 -6.20 -10.45
CA ASP A 46 17.46 -7.23 -10.95
C ASP A 46 17.00 -8.63 -10.56
N LYS A 47 16.57 -8.78 -9.30
CA LYS A 47 16.00 -10.04 -8.82
C LYS A 47 14.74 -10.42 -9.58
N GLY A 48 13.80 -9.49 -9.76
CA GLY A 48 12.56 -9.72 -10.51
C GLY A 48 12.81 -10.08 -11.96
N ARG A 49 13.78 -9.42 -12.62
CA ARG A 49 14.18 -9.72 -13.99
C ARG A 49 14.70 -11.15 -14.16
N LEU A 50 15.51 -11.61 -13.21
CA LEU A 50 16.17 -12.92 -13.29
C LEU A 50 15.32 -14.07 -12.74
N THR A 51 14.48 -13.81 -11.75
CA THR A 51 13.73 -14.87 -11.04
C THR A 51 12.21 -14.77 -11.21
N ARG A 52 11.71 -13.71 -11.82
CA ARG A 52 10.28 -13.35 -11.89
C ARG A 52 9.62 -13.22 -10.50
N ASN A 53 10.43 -12.91 -9.47
CA ASN A 53 9.97 -12.76 -8.09
C ASN A 53 10.60 -11.52 -7.45
N THR A 54 9.79 -10.57 -7.05
CA THR A 54 10.20 -9.29 -6.46
C THR A 54 10.12 -9.26 -4.93
N ARG A 55 9.74 -10.36 -4.26
CA ARG A 55 9.78 -10.44 -2.81
C ARG A 55 11.21 -10.28 -2.29
N PRO A 56 11.42 -9.66 -1.11
CA PRO A 56 12.77 -9.49 -0.53
C PRO A 56 13.53 -10.81 -0.41
N GLU A 57 12.83 -11.90 -0.10
CA GLU A 57 13.38 -13.25 -0.11
C GLU A 57 12.34 -14.26 -0.58
N HIS A 58 12.78 -15.38 -1.12
CA HIS A 58 11.94 -16.53 -1.48
C HIS A 58 12.78 -17.80 -1.62
N VAL A 59 12.13 -18.95 -1.54
CA VAL A 59 12.74 -20.23 -1.86
C VAL A 59 12.76 -20.38 -3.39
N ALA A 60 13.93 -20.23 -3.99
CA ALA A 60 14.08 -20.22 -5.45
C ALA A 60 13.97 -21.63 -6.06
N THR A 61 14.75 -22.58 -5.54
CA THR A 61 14.80 -23.97 -5.97
C THR A 61 14.87 -24.90 -4.77
N PRO A 62 13.71 -25.37 -4.25
CA PRO A 62 13.68 -26.21 -3.06
C PRO A 62 14.51 -27.47 -3.16
N ARG A 63 14.57 -28.12 -4.34
CA ARG A 63 15.35 -29.33 -4.58
C ARG A 63 16.85 -29.11 -4.50
N GLU A 64 17.32 -27.92 -4.83
CA GLU A 64 18.74 -27.52 -4.79
C GLU A 64 19.13 -26.81 -3.49
N ALA A 65 18.23 -26.73 -2.52
CA ALA A 65 18.40 -25.96 -1.29
C ALA A 65 18.85 -24.52 -1.56
N ALA A 66 18.21 -23.84 -2.51
CA ALA A 66 18.57 -22.48 -2.90
C ALA A 66 17.54 -21.44 -2.47
N VAL A 67 18.03 -20.34 -1.91
CA VAL A 67 17.29 -19.14 -1.53
C VAL A 67 17.77 -17.97 -2.36
N ALA A 68 16.87 -17.14 -2.83
CA ALA A 68 17.19 -15.87 -3.48
C ALA A 68 16.89 -14.72 -2.53
N LEU A 69 17.87 -13.88 -2.26
CA LEU A 69 17.80 -12.70 -1.39
C LEU A 69 18.19 -11.46 -2.17
N ILE A 70 17.78 -10.29 -1.66
CA ILE A 70 18.32 -9.00 -2.13
C ILE A 70 19.33 -8.45 -1.12
N VAL A 71 20.37 -7.80 -1.64
CA VAL A 71 21.31 -6.98 -0.88
C VAL A 71 20.75 -5.55 -0.92
N GLY A 72 19.72 -5.28 -0.15
CA GLY A 72 19.02 -4.02 -0.20
C GLY A 72 19.04 -3.26 1.11
N ARG A 73 18.14 -2.29 1.22
CA ARG A 73 17.94 -1.44 2.41
C ARG A 73 17.55 -2.18 3.68
N ARG A 74 16.96 -3.36 3.55
CA ARG A 74 16.53 -4.19 4.68
C ARG A 74 17.37 -5.44 4.78
N SER A 75 17.70 -5.83 6.02
CA SER A 75 18.22 -7.16 6.28
C SER A 75 17.14 -8.19 5.94
N PRO A 76 17.47 -9.31 5.29
CA PRO A 76 16.53 -10.38 5.04
C PRO A 76 16.01 -10.94 6.37
N ASP A 77 14.77 -11.40 6.37
CA ASP A 77 14.14 -12.00 7.55
C ASP A 77 14.63 -13.45 7.79
N LEU A 78 15.18 -14.09 6.77
CA LEU A 78 15.70 -15.46 6.74
C LEU A 78 14.61 -16.54 6.94
N TRP A 79 13.34 -16.21 6.78
CA TRP A 79 12.26 -17.19 6.85
C TRP A 79 12.39 -18.26 5.77
N SER A 80 12.90 -17.90 4.59
CA SER A 80 13.13 -18.82 3.49
C SER A 80 14.22 -19.85 3.78
N VAL A 81 15.23 -19.52 4.59
CA VAL A 81 16.25 -20.46 5.07
C VAL A 81 15.63 -21.51 5.98
N ALA A 82 14.79 -21.09 6.93
CA ALA A 82 14.03 -22.01 7.78
C ALA A 82 13.06 -22.87 6.96
N ALA A 83 12.38 -22.27 5.98
CA ALA A 83 11.48 -22.97 5.07
C ALA A 83 12.21 -24.09 4.29
N LEU A 84 13.42 -23.83 3.77
CA LEU A 84 14.23 -24.87 3.12
C LEU A 84 14.59 -26.02 4.05
N ARG A 85 14.93 -25.73 5.31
CA ARG A 85 15.16 -26.79 6.30
C ARG A 85 13.90 -27.64 6.50
N LEU A 86 12.72 -27.03 6.56
CA LEU A 86 11.46 -27.77 6.68
C LEU A 86 11.16 -28.62 5.44
N VAL A 87 11.46 -28.11 4.23
CA VAL A 87 11.35 -28.89 2.99
C VAL A 87 12.31 -30.07 2.98
N ALA A 88 13.56 -29.90 3.43
CA ALA A 88 14.52 -30.98 3.56
C ALA A 88 14.10 -32.08 4.57
N LEU A 89 13.22 -31.73 5.50
CA LEU A 89 12.62 -32.64 6.47
C LEU A 89 11.31 -33.29 5.99
N GLY A 90 10.88 -32.99 4.74
CA GLY A 90 9.72 -33.59 4.11
C GLY A 90 8.49 -32.69 4.01
N ALA A 91 8.59 -31.39 4.34
CA ALA A 91 7.51 -30.45 4.12
C ALA A 91 7.23 -30.24 2.62
N ALA A 92 5.95 -30.07 2.24
CA ALA A 92 5.60 -29.74 0.87
C ALA A 92 6.07 -28.32 0.53
N ALA A 93 6.83 -28.16 -0.57
CA ALA A 93 7.35 -26.86 -1.01
C ALA A 93 6.24 -25.87 -1.40
N SER A 94 5.06 -26.37 -1.75
CA SER A 94 3.86 -25.57 -2.07
C SER A 94 2.93 -25.36 -0.88
N SER A 95 3.35 -25.73 0.33
CA SER A 95 2.51 -25.58 1.52
C SER A 95 2.26 -24.10 1.84
N PRO A 96 1.01 -23.67 2.03
CA PRO A 96 0.68 -22.30 2.43
C PRO A 96 1.10 -21.98 3.88
N TRP A 97 1.60 -22.99 4.60
CA TRP A 97 2.13 -22.88 5.95
C TRP A 97 3.65 -22.74 5.99
N LEU A 98 4.32 -22.88 4.84
CA LEU A 98 5.78 -22.91 4.79
C LEU A 98 6.40 -21.57 5.18
N GLU A 99 5.91 -20.47 4.59
CA GLU A 99 6.34 -19.12 4.92
C GLU A 99 6.01 -18.74 6.38
N PRO A 100 4.76 -18.94 6.90
CA PRO A 100 4.46 -18.71 8.30
C PRO A 100 5.32 -19.49 9.27
N ALA A 101 5.57 -20.78 9.01
CA ALA A 101 6.43 -21.61 9.85
C ALA A 101 7.88 -21.11 9.80
N GLY A 102 8.37 -20.75 8.62
CA GLY A 102 9.68 -20.14 8.45
C GLY A 102 9.82 -18.82 9.21
N ALA A 103 8.81 -17.96 9.13
CA ALA A 103 8.75 -16.68 9.84
C ALA A 103 8.79 -16.86 11.37
N TRP A 104 8.13 -17.90 11.89
CA TRP A 104 8.23 -18.24 13.31
C TRP A 104 9.67 -18.53 13.72
N TRP A 105 10.37 -19.40 12.97
CA TRP A 105 11.75 -19.76 13.28
C TRP A 105 12.71 -18.60 13.13
N ALA A 106 12.51 -17.76 12.13
CA ALA A 106 13.30 -16.56 11.91
C ALA A 106 13.05 -15.48 12.99
N GLY A 107 11.87 -15.48 13.62
CA GLY A 107 11.43 -14.44 14.57
C GLY A 107 11.13 -13.10 13.89
N ARG A 108 11.10 -13.07 12.57
CA ARG A 108 10.92 -11.85 11.75
C ARG A 108 10.10 -12.16 10.51
N TRP A 109 9.35 -11.14 10.05
CA TRP A 109 8.65 -11.20 8.78
C TRP A 109 8.30 -9.80 8.27
N GLY A 110 8.41 -9.58 6.95
CA GLY A 110 8.10 -8.29 6.33
C GLY A 110 9.03 -7.16 6.76
N GLY A 111 10.27 -7.47 7.18
CA GLY A 111 11.29 -6.53 7.60
C GLY A 111 11.18 -6.10 9.07
N GLU A 112 10.29 -6.71 9.87
CA GLU A 112 10.12 -6.40 11.29
C GLU A 112 10.10 -7.64 12.18
N PRO A 113 10.34 -7.51 13.49
CA PRO A 113 10.14 -8.58 14.46
C PRO A 113 8.71 -9.11 14.44
N LEU A 114 8.53 -10.42 14.49
CA LEU A 114 7.21 -11.06 14.40
C LEU A 114 6.28 -10.65 15.55
N GLU A 115 6.83 -10.51 16.78
CA GLU A 115 6.09 -10.02 17.94
C GLU A 115 5.53 -8.60 17.74
N ARG A 116 6.24 -7.74 17.00
CA ARG A 116 5.74 -6.38 16.68
C ARG A 116 4.54 -6.43 15.75
N ALA A 117 4.59 -7.26 14.70
CA ALA A 117 3.47 -7.45 13.78
C ALA A 117 2.25 -8.02 14.53
N ILE A 118 2.46 -9.03 15.40
CA ILE A 118 1.41 -9.61 16.24
C ILE A 118 0.83 -8.57 17.20
N ALA A 119 1.67 -7.80 17.90
CA ALA A 119 1.24 -6.80 18.87
C ALA A 119 0.35 -5.73 18.20
N ARG A 120 0.77 -5.21 17.05
CA ARG A 120 -0.01 -4.23 16.28
C ARG A 120 -1.40 -4.76 15.94
N ALA A 121 -1.48 -5.96 15.38
CA ALA A 121 -2.73 -6.58 15.00
C ALA A 121 -3.60 -6.94 16.22
N TYR A 122 -3.00 -7.41 17.31
CA TYR A 122 -3.69 -7.79 18.55
C TYR A 122 -4.36 -6.59 19.22
N PHE A 123 -3.61 -5.50 19.49
CA PHE A 123 -4.16 -4.30 20.13
C PHE A 123 -5.16 -3.57 19.25
N ALA A 124 -5.01 -3.66 17.92
CA ALA A 124 -6.01 -3.15 16.97
C ALA A 124 -7.27 -4.02 16.91
N ARG A 125 -7.31 -5.20 17.56
CA ARG A 125 -8.39 -6.19 17.46
C ARG A 125 -8.62 -6.70 16.03
N LEU A 126 -7.53 -6.86 15.29
CA LEU A 126 -7.52 -7.31 13.89
C LEU A 126 -6.79 -8.65 13.73
N LEU A 127 -6.09 -9.13 14.78
CA LEU A 127 -5.38 -10.40 14.71
C LEU A 127 -6.40 -11.54 14.57
N PRO A 128 -6.28 -12.40 13.52
CA PRO A 128 -7.14 -13.56 13.36
C PRO A 128 -7.08 -14.50 14.58
N THR A 129 -8.22 -15.05 14.95
CA THR A 129 -8.31 -16.17 15.91
C THR A 129 -7.63 -17.43 15.35
N ALA A 130 -7.37 -18.45 16.17
CA ALA A 130 -6.81 -19.71 15.70
C ALA A 130 -7.66 -20.36 14.58
N ARG A 131 -9.00 -20.30 14.70
CA ARG A 131 -9.91 -20.83 13.68
C ARG A 131 -9.88 -20.04 12.38
N GLU A 132 -9.86 -18.70 12.46
CA GLU A 132 -9.74 -17.84 11.28
C GLU A 132 -8.37 -17.97 10.61
N ALA A 133 -7.28 -18.10 11.37
CA ALA A 133 -5.95 -18.35 10.85
C ALA A 133 -5.83 -19.71 10.16
N ALA A 134 -6.54 -20.73 10.66
CA ALA A 134 -6.61 -22.06 10.07
C ALA A 134 -7.45 -22.10 8.79
N SER A 135 -8.48 -21.28 8.70
CA SER A 135 -9.43 -21.25 7.57
C SER A 135 -8.82 -20.65 6.32
N ARG A 136 -9.33 -21.06 5.15
CA ARG A 136 -9.13 -20.35 3.87
C ARG A 136 -9.90 -19.03 3.81
N GLY A 137 -11.00 -18.94 4.55
CA GLY A 137 -11.95 -17.83 4.47
C GLY A 137 -12.64 -17.72 3.10
N ASP A 138 -13.77 -17.02 3.07
CA ASP A 138 -14.51 -16.73 1.83
C ASP A 138 -14.05 -15.38 1.26
N GLY A 139 -12.78 -15.28 0.85
CA GLY A 139 -12.24 -14.06 0.26
C GLY A 139 -10.78 -13.82 0.61
N TRP A 140 -10.24 -12.77 -0.02
CA TRP A 140 -8.88 -12.32 0.22
C TRP A 140 -8.70 -11.80 1.64
N ARG A 141 -7.58 -12.13 2.28
CA ARG A 141 -7.16 -11.61 3.58
C ARG A 141 -5.73 -11.10 3.52
N SER A 142 -5.46 -10.00 4.21
CA SER A 142 -4.14 -9.38 4.26
C SER A 142 -3.05 -10.35 4.74
N PRO A 143 -1.99 -10.61 3.96
CA PRO A 143 -0.83 -11.34 4.43
C PRO A 143 -0.20 -10.70 5.68
N LEU A 144 -0.31 -9.38 5.83
CA LEU A 144 0.23 -8.62 6.98
C LEU A 144 -0.44 -9.00 8.31
N LEU A 145 -1.64 -9.59 8.26
CA LEU A 145 -2.33 -10.15 9.43
C LEU A 145 -2.21 -11.67 9.47
N LEU A 146 -2.32 -12.32 8.32
CA LEU A 146 -2.46 -13.77 8.25
C LEU A 146 -1.15 -14.52 8.50
N VAL A 147 -0.02 -14.03 7.96
CA VAL A 147 1.28 -14.70 8.17
C VAL A 147 1.70 -14.69 9.64
N PRO A 148 1.66 -13.56 10.37
CA PRO A 148 1.95 -13.57 11.82
C PRO A 148 1.01 -14.47 12.63
N ALA A 149 -0.29 -14.46 12.32
CA ALA A 149 -1.26 -15.32 13.01
C ALA A 149 -1.00 -16.81 12.74
N ARG A 150 -0.74 -17.18 11.50
CA ARG A 150 -0.38 -18.57 11.13
C ARG A 150 0.95 -19.02 11.72
N ALA A 151 1.93 -18.13 11.82
CA ALA A 151 3.19 -18.41 12.50
C ALA A 151 2.97 -18.77 13.98
N ALA A 152 2.17 -17.99 14.69
CA ALA A 152 1.78 -18.27 16.07
C ALA A 152 0.96 -19.57 16.19
N LEU A 153 0.08 -19.85 15.21
CA LEU A 153 -0.72 -21.10 15.20
C LEU A 153 0.16 -22.33 14.96
N ALA A 154 1.09 -22.28 14.01
CA ALA A 154 2.06 -23.35 13.78
C ALA A 154 2.86 -23.67 15.04
N ARG A 155 3.33 -22.64 15.74
CA ARG A 155 4.01 -22.79 17.04
C ARG A 155 3.10 -23.42 18.09
N SER A 156 1.85 -22.99 18.19
CA SER A 156 0.89 -23.51 19.17
C SER A 156 0.60 -25.00 18.94
N ILE A 157 0.51 -25.43 17.68
CA ILE A 157 0.37 -26.85 17.32
C ILE A 157 1.59 -27.66 17.78
N MET A 158 2.82 -27.15 17.52
CA MET A 158 4.06 -27.80 17.97
C MET A 158 4.11 -27.96 19.48
N GLU A 159 3.74 -26.94 20.24
CA GLU A 159 3.78 -26.94 21.71
C GLU A 159 2.67 -27.79 22.34
N CYS A 160 1.59 -28.05 21.62
CA CYS A 160 0.52 -28.95 22.06
C CYS A 160 0.80 -30.42 21.76
N ALA A 161 1.86 -30.75 20.98
CA ALA A 161 2.27 -32.11 20.69
C ALA A 161 2.66 -32.87 21.98
N PRO A 162 2.51 -34.20 22.01
CA PRO A 162 2.92 -35.01 23.17
C PRO A 162 4.40 -34.80 23.55
N ALA A 163 4.70 -34.87 24.84
CA ALA A 163 6.08 -34.68 25.37
C ALA A 163 6.99 -35.89 25.07
N ARG A 164 7.07 -36.30 23.81
CA ARG A 164 7.99 -37.37 23.35
C ARG A 164 8.91 -36.81 22.25
N HIS A 165 10.11 -37.40 22.17
CA HIS A 165 11.11 -36.97 21.17
C HIS A 165 10.52 -36.98 19.75
N GLY A 166 10.72 -35.88 18.99
CA GLY A 166 10.27 -35.72 17.62
C GLY A 166 8.78 -35.43 17.41
N ALA A 167 7.94 -35.44 18.46
CA ALA A 167 6.50 -35.21 18.31
C ALA A 167 6.17 -33.80 17.80
N ALA A 168 6.85 -32.77 18.30
CA ALA A 168 6.67 -31.39 17.81
C ALA A 168 7.03 -31.26 16.34
N ARG A 169 8.13 -31.90 15.90
CA ARG A 169 8.52 -31.95 14.48
C ARG A 169 7.48 -32.68 13.65
N ALA A 170 7.00 -33.85 14.10
CA ALA A 170 5.98 -34.62 13.40
C ALA A 170 4.67 -33.83 13.23
N ALA A 171 4.24 -33.11 14.29
CA ALA A 171 3.05 -32.27 14.24
C ALA A 171 3.19 -31.11 13.24
N LEU A 172 4.36 -30.44 13.21
CA LEU A 172 4.63 -29.36 12.25
C LEU A 172 4.69 -29.89 10.81
N LEU A 173 5.37 -31.04 10.58
CA LEU A 173 5.46 -31.64 9.24
C LEU A 173 4.09 -32.13 8.74
N ALA A 174 3.23 -32.64 9.63
CA ALA A 174 1.87 -32.98 9.29
C ALA A 174 1.07 -31.73 8.86
N LEU A 175 1.20 -30.60 9.56
CA LEU A 175 0.62 -29.32 9.17
C LEU A 175 1.11 -28.88 7.78
N LEU A 176 2.43 -28.99 7.54
CA LEU A 176 3.06 -28.56 6.29
C LEU A 176 2.78 -29.51 5.12
N GLY A 177 2.39 -30.76 5.39
CA GLY A 177 1.98 -31.75 4.38
C GLY A 177 0.51 -31.70 4.01
N THR A 178 -0.32 -30.99 4.77
CA THR A 178 -1.75 -30.86 4.45
C THR A 178 -1.95 -30.05 3.18
N ALA A 179 -2.84 -30.52 2.31
CA ALA A 179 -3.44 -29.73 1.24
C ALA A 179 -4.03 -28.44 1.86
N PRO A 180 -4.37 -27.41 1.04
CA PRO A 180 -4.72 -26.08 1.56
C PRO A 180 -5.62 -26.13 2.79
N PRO A 181 -5.43 -25.19 3.74
CA PRO A 181 -6.02 -25.27 5.08
C PRO A 181 -7.54 -25.48 4.99
N GLY A 182 -8.00 -26.55 5.66
CA GLY A 182 -9.41 -26.77 5.92
C GLY A 182 -9.85 -25.94 7.14
N ASP A 183 -10.35 -26.63 8.13
CA ASP A 183 -10.67 -26.06 9.44
C ASP A 183 -9.60 -26.44 10.49
N LEU A 184 -9.64 -25.76 11.63
CA LEU A 184 -8.69 -26.01 12.73
C LEU A 184 -8.76 -27.45 13.25
N ASP A 185 -9.96 -28.04 13.30
CA ASP A 185 -10.15 -29.39 13.82
C ASP A 185 -9.48 -30.44 12.92
N SER A 186 -9.56 -30.25 11.61
CA SER A 186 -8.88 -31.11 10.63
C SER A 186 -7.36 -30.98 10.69
N LEU A 187 -6.84 -29.76 10.81
CA LEU A 187 -5.41 -29.51 10.99
C LEU A 187 -4.88 -30.16 12.28
N CYS A 188 -5.60 -29.99 13.38
CA CYS A 188 -5.23 -30.57 14.67
C CYS A 188 -5.28 -32.09 14.66
N ARG A 189 -6.29 -32.71 14.04
CA ARG A 189 -6.35 -34.19 13.87
C ARG A 189 -5.15 -34.68 13.08
N GLY A 190 -4.81 -34.04 11.96
CA GLY A 190 -3.64 -34.39 11.15
C GLY A 190 -2.32 -34.30 11.92
N ALA A 191 -2.22 -33.30 12.80
CA ALA A 191 -1.05 -33.10 13.66
C ALA A 191 -1.05 -33.95 14.95
N GLY A 192 -2.11 -34.73 15.22
CA GLY A 192 -2.22 -35.55 16.43
C GLY A 192 -2.38 -34.74 17.72
N VAL A 193 -3.05 -33.59 17.66
CA VAL A 193 -3.30 -32.66 18.78
C VAL A 193 -4.78 -32.30 18.87
N GLU A 194 -5.20 -31.79 20.03
CA GLU A 194 -6.58 -31.40 20.27
C GLU A 194 -6.81 -29.90 19.95
N ALA A 195 -7.80 -29.58 19.10
CA ALA A 195 -8.10 -28.21 18.71
C ALA A 195 -8.38 -27.27 19.90
N PRO A 196 -9.17 -27.62 20.93
CA PRO A 196 -9.38 -26.75 22.08
C PRO A 196 -8.09 -26.45 22.89
N LYS A 197 -7.13 -27.39 22.91
CA LYS A 197 -5.82 -27.17 23.53
C LYS A 197 -5.00 -26.19 22.72
N VAL A 198 -5.02 -26.32 21.39
CA VAL A 198 -4.32 -25.41 20.46
C VAL A 198 -4.91 -24.00 20.53
N GLU A 199 -6.24 -23.85 20.58
CA GLU A 199 -6.90 -22.54 20.71
C GLU A 199 -6.47 -21.81 21.99
N ARG A 200 -6.49 -22.51 23.13
CA ARG A 200 -6.00 -21.92 24.40
C ARG A 200 -4.53 -21.55 24.35
N ARG A 201 -3.70 -22.43 23.76
CA ARG A 201 -2.26 -22.15 23.61
C ARG A 201 -1.99 -20.98 22.69
N TYR A 202 -2.71 -20.91 21.57
CA TYR A 202 -2.63 -19.79 20.64
C TYR A 202 -2.99 -18.46 21.33
N ALA A 203 -4.11 -18.42 22.03
CA ALA A 203 -4.53 -17.21 22.74
C ALA A 203 -3.48 -16.76 23.77
N ALA A 204 -2.93 -17.68 24.56
CA ALA A 204 -1.89 -17.40 25.54
C ALA A 204 -0.57 -16.94 24.88
N LEU A 205 -0.21 -17.55 23.76
CA LEU A 205 1.01 -17.21 23.02
C LEU A 205 0.91 -15.80 22.40
N VAL A 206 -0.18 -15.50 21.69
CA VAL A 206 -0.33 -14.18 21.06
C VAL A 206 -0.47 -13.06 22.11
N ASP A 207 -1.13 -13.30 23.23
CA ASP A 207 -1.19 -12.36 24.36
C ASP A 207 0.22 -12.09 24.94
N SER A 208 1.03 -13.13 25.14
CA SER A 208 2.41 -13.01 25.60
C SER A 208 3.30 -12.24 24.62
N LEU A 209 3.23 -12.58 23.32
CA LEU A 209 4.00 -11.90 22.27
C LEU A 209 3.57 -10.44 22.10
N ALA A 210 2.26 -10.17 22.19
CA ALA A 210 1.73 -8.83 22.11
C ALA A 210 2.25 -7.94 23.25
N ARG A 211 2.30 -8.47 24.48
CA ARG A 211 2.87 -7.76 25.64
C ARG A 211 4.37 -7.56 25.52
N ALA A 212 5.11 -8.54 25.01
CA ALA A 212 6.55 -8.40 24.75
C ALA A 212 6.83 -7.33 23.68
N GLY A 213 5.98 -7.25 22.63
CA GLY A 213 6.05 -6.22 21.59
C GLY A 213 5.57 -4.83 22.03
N GLN A 214 4.92 -4.70 23.18
CA GLN A 214 4.24 -3.49 23.66
C GLN A 214 5.20 -2.35 24.05
N SER A 215 6.48 -2.62 24.32
CA SER A 215 7.46 -1.56 24.62
C SER A 215 7.66 -0.53 23.49
N ALA A 216 6.98 -0.72 22.34
CA ALA A 216 7.08 0.15 21.18
C ALA A 216 5.75 0.43 20.43
N THR A 217 4.60 -0.18 20.80
CA THR A 217 3.39 -0.07 19.97
C THR A 217 2.08 -0.11 20.78
N GLY A 218 1.75 1.01 21.45
CA GLY A 218 0.35 1.40 21.58
C GLY A 218 -0.24 1.67 20.18
N ALA A 219 -1.52 2.07 20.08
CA ALA A 219 -2.04 2.61 18.81
C ALA A 219 -1.03 3.62 18.25
N PRO A 220 -0.77 3.64 16.93
CA PRO A 220 0.22 4.53 16.34
C PRO A 220 -0.01 5.97 16.79
N ALA A 221 1.04 6.67 17.20
CA ALA A 221 0.92 8.06 17.60
C ALA A 221 0.36 8.88 16.44
N PRO A 222 -0.70 9.67 16.64
CA PRO A 222 -1.26 10.51 15.58
C PRO A 222 -0.23 11.51 15.06
N ARG A 223 0.01 11.49 13.75
CA ARG A 223 0.89 12.40 13.03
C ARG A 223 0.21 12.96 11.76
N PRO A 224 -1.01 13.51 11.89
CA PRO A 224 -1.70 14.07 10.74
C PRO A 224 -0.97 15.30 10.23
N TRP A 225 -1.11 15.57 8.95
CA TRP A 225 -0.67 16.83 8.37
C TRP A 225 -1.28 18.03 9.11
N ARG A 226 -0.50 19.06 9.29
CA ARG A 226 -0.91 20.32 9.93
C ARG A 226 -0.49 21.50 9.07
N PRO A 227 -1.14 22.67 9.19
CA PRO A 227 -0.74 23.89 8.47
C PRO A 227 0.75 24.23 8.58
N ALA A 228 1.36 23.95 9.73
CA ALA A 228 2.79 24.14 9.95
C ALA A 228 3.70 23.24 9.07
N ASP A 229 3.15 22.16 8.50
CA ASP A 229 3.87 21.30 7.54
C ASP A 229 4.01 21.95 6.16
N GLY A 230 3.34 23.08 5.95
CA GLY A 230 3.36 23.87 4.72
C GLY A 230 2.45 23.31 3.63
N PHE A 231 2.37 24.06 2.53
CA PHE A 231 1.56 23.72 1.37
C PHE A 231 2.04 22.44 0.68
N VAL A 232 1.10 21.53 0.40
CA VAL A 232 1.39 20.26 -0.31
C VAL A 232 1.57 20.55 -1.81
N ARG A 233 2.78 20.39 -2.30
CA ARG A 233 3.15 20.44 -3.72
C ARG A 233 3.36 19.00 -4.19
N GLY A 234 2.26 18.31 -4.38
CA GLY A 234 2.23 16.87 -4.64
C GLY A 234 2.18 16.51 -6.11
N VAL A 235 2.57 15.29 -6.41
CA VAL A 235 2.43 14.68 -7.74
C VAL A 235 2.02 13.23 -7.59
N CYS A 236 1.00 12.78 -8.33
CA CYS A 236 0.60 11.39 -8.41
C CYS A 236 1.59 10.65 -9.31
N LEU A 237 2.40 9.78 -8.74
CA LEU A 237 3.39 8.98 -9.45
C LEU A 237 2.73 7.69 -9.95
N ALA A 238 2.41 7.66 -11.24
CA ALA A 238 1.73 6.54 -11.87
C ALA A 238 2.71 5.44 -12.28
N HIS A 239 2.46 4.23 -11.82
CA HIS A 239 3.20 3.04 -12.22
C HIS A 239 3.06 2.78 -13.72
N SER A 240 4.19 2.57 -14.39
CA SER A 240 4.18 2.07 -15.77
C SER A 240 4.25 0.56 -15.72
N VAL A 241 3.18 -0.13 -16.11
CA VAL A 241 2.98 -1.58 -15.95
C VAL A 241 4.10 -2.37 -16.64
N SER A 242 5.25 -2.41 -16.00
CA SER A 242 6.44 -3.20 -16.36
C SER A 242 7.49 -3.10 -15.27
N LEU A 243 8.25 -4.17 -15.07
CA LEU A 243 9.35 -4.21 -14.12
C LEU A 243 10.43 -3.15 -14.42
N GLU A 244 10.75 -2.94 -15.70
CA GLU A 244 11.82 -2.04 -16.14
C GLU A 244 11.43 -0.55 -16.09
N ARG A 245 10.14 -0.23 -15.95
CA ARG A 245 9.64 1.15 -15.95
C ARG A 245 8.70 1.46 -14.81
N GLY A 246 8.33 0.46 -14.00
CA GLY A 246 7.45 0.58 -12.84
C GLY A 246 8.17 1.07 -11.58
N TYR A 247 7.53 0.94 -10.44
CA TYR A 247 8.01 1.45 -9.15
C TYR A 247 9.39 0.90 -8.71
N LEU A 248 9.74 -0.33 -9.11
CA LEU A 248 11.04 -0.94 -8.78
C LEU A 248 12.20 -0.43 -9.65
N SER A 249 11.90 0.17 -10.80
CA SER A 249 12.89 0.47 -11.83
C SER A 249 13.87 1.59 -11.46
N ALA A 250 15.02 1.58 -12.10
CA ALA A 250 15.97 2.70 -12.08
C ALA A 250 15.34 3.96 -12.71
N SER A 251 14.45 3.78 -13.70
CA SER A 251 13.69 4.87 -14.31
C SER A 251 12.84 5.61 -13.27
N CYS A 252 12.09 4.87 -12.42
CA CYS A 252 11.33 5.47 -11.32
C CYS A 252 12.21 6.29 -10.37
N ALA A 253 13.39 5.80 -10.04
CA ALA A 253 14.33 6.54 -9.20
C ALA A 253 14.76 7.87 -9.84
N GLY A 254 15.00 7.88 -11.15
CA GLY A 254 15.31 9.09 -11.93
C GLY A 254 14.15 10.09 -11.95
N GLU A 255 12.91 9.61 -12.16
CA GLU A 255 11.74 10.48 -12.16
C GLU A 255 11.42 11.04 -10.76
N LEU A 256 11.62 10.28 -9.68
CA LEU A 256 11.53 10.81 -8.31
C LEU A 256 12.54 11.93 -8.04
N GLN A 257 13.78 11.79 -8.51
CA GLN A 257 14.80 12.85 -8.42
C GLN A 257 14.37 14.09 -9.21
N ARG A 258 13.79 13.90 -10.40
CA ARG A 258 13.26 14.99 -11.23
C ARG A 258 12.10 15.72 -10.53
N LEU A 259 11.17 15.01 -9.92
CA LEU A 259 10.08 15.59 -9.11
C LEU A 259 10.62 16.41 -7.94
N ARG A 260 11.63 15.93 -7.24
CA ARG A 260 12.29 16.69 -6.17
C ARG A 260 12.92 17.99 -6.70
N THR A 261 13.57 17.95 -7.86
CA THR A 261 14.18 19.11 -8.51
C THR A 261 13.12 20.11 -9.00
N LEU A 262 11.97 19.62 -9.49
CA LEU A 262 10.82 20.43 -9.87
C LEU A 262 10.25 21.25 -8.70
N GLY A 263 10.49 20.82 -7.46
CA GLY A 263 10.02 21.51 -6.26
C GLY A 263 8.88 20.79 -5.54
N ALA A 264 8.54 19.58 -5.95
CA ALA A 264 7.59 18.73 -5.23
C ALA A 264 8.11 18.42 -3.82
N ASN A 265 7.19 18.31 -2.85
CA ASN A 265 7.47 17.87 -1.48
C ASN A 265 6.66 16.63 -1.08
N TRP A 266 5.74 16.19 -1.94
CA TRP A 266 4.93 14.99 -1.79
C TRP A 266 4.84 14.21 -3.10
N VAL A 267 4.71 12.89 -2.97
CA VAL A 267 4.26 12.02 -4.06
C VAL A 267 3.09 11.16 -3.58
N SER A 268 2.15 10.86 -4.47
CA SER A 268 1.09 9.88 -4.25
C SER A 268 1.40 8.60 -4.99
N LEU A 269 1.22 7.45 -4.33
CA LEU A 269 1.37 6.11 -4.89
C LEU A 269 0.00 5.44 -4.90
N SER A 270 -0.40 4.86 -6.03
CA SER A 270 -1.76 4.32 -6.22
C SER A 270 -1.73 2.84 -6.60
N PRO A 271 -1.61 1.92 -5.61
CA PRO A 271 -1.84 0.50 -5.90
C PRO A 271 -3.32 0.23 -6.17
N PHE A 272 -3.61 -0.82 -6.95
CA PHE A 272 -4.97 -1.11 -7.39
C PHE A 272 -5.59 -2.34 -6.74
N GLY A 273 -6.92 -2.24 -6.48
CA GLY A 273 -7.81 -3.36 -6.34
C GLY A 273 -8.75 -3.45 -7.55
N PHE A 274 -9.07 -4.65 -7.99
CA PHE A 274 -9.90 -4.88 -9.17
C PHE A 274 -11.25 -5.45 -8.76
N VAL A 275 -12.32 -4.74 -9.14
CA VAL A 275 -13.71 -5.19 -8.99
C VAL A 275 -14.18 -5.73 -10.34
N PRO A 276 -14.59 -6.99 -10.45
CA PRO A 276 -14.94 -7.60 -11.74
C PRO A 276 -16.10 -6.90 -12.46
N GLY A 277 -16.95 -6.18 -11.74
CA GLY A 277 -18.06 -5.39 -12.28
C GLY A 277 -19.34 -5.50 -11.45
N ALA A 278 -20.44 -4.98 -11.98
CA ALA A 278 -21.74 -5.02 -11.32
C ALA A 278 -22.14 -6.45 -10.94
N GLY A 279 -22.57 -6.64 -9.69
CA GLY A 279 -22.99 -7.94 -9.15
C GLY A 279 -21.86 -8.81 -8.58
N ALA A 280 -20.58 -8.46 -8.75
CA ALA A 280 -19.45 -9.20 -8.19
C ALA A 280 -18.66 -8.29 -7.21
N PRO A 281 -19.00 -8.34 -5.92
CA PRO A 281 -18.48 -7.42 -4.91
C PRO A 281 -17.07 -7.77 -4.39
N ASP A 282 -16.44 -8.82 -4.90
CA ASP A 282 -15.11 -9.22 -4.47
C ASP A 282 -14.03 -8.30 -5.08
N ILE A 283 -12.92 -8.14 -4.35
CA ILE A 283 -11.80 -7.30 -4.77
C ILE A 283 -10.57 -8.18 -4.94
N ALA A 284 -10.03 -8.22 -6.16
CA ALA A 284 -8.71 -8.81 -6.43
C ALA A 284 -7.61 -7.76 -6.22
N MET A 285 -6.49 -8.15 -5.63
CA MET A 285 -5.42 -7.22 -5.23
C MET A 285 -4.28 -7.22 -6.24
N SER A 286 -3.78 -6.04 -6.63
CA SER A 286 -2.51 -5.93 -7.35
C SER A 286 -1.32 -6.38 -6.49
N ALA A 287 -1.45 -6.32 -5.17
CA ALA A 287 -0.46 -6.84 -4.22
C ALA A 287 -0.11 -8.32 -4.43
N ASP A 288 -1.06 -9.12 -4.94
CA ASP A 288 -0.86 -10.54 -5.27
C ASP A 288 -0.37 -10.75 -6.72
N GLY A 289 -0.12 -9.67 -7.44
CA GLY A 289 0.27 -9.66 -8.85
C GLY A 289 1.72 -10.10 -9.10
N GLY A 290 2.08 -10.11 -10.38
CA GLY A 290 3.44 -10.40 -10.83
C GLY A 290 4.40 -9.20 -10.64
N PRO A 291 5.67 -9.37 -11.06
CA PRO A 291 6.70 -8.34 -10.90
C PRO A 291 6.43 -7.06 -11.72
N ASP A 292 5.49 -7.09 -12.63
CA ASP A 292 5.09 -5.95 -13.46
C ASP A 292 3.95 -5.13 -12.83
N GLU A 293 3.40 -5.58 -11.68
CA GLU A 293 2.26 -4.95 -10.99
C GLU A 293 2.69 -4.08 -9.80
N GLU A 294 1.73 -3.36 -9.20
CA GLU A 294 1.93 -2.59 -7.96
C GLU A 294 1.87 -3.51 -6.73
N THR A 295 2.86 -4.40 -6.61
CA THR A 295 3.00 -5.26 -5.43
C THR A 295 3.36 -4.47 -4.18
N ASP A 296 3.14 -5.03 -2.99
CA ASP A 296 3.54 -4.41 -1.71
C ASP A 296 5.01 -4.00 -1.71
N GLU A 297 5.87 -4.84 -2.27
CA GLU A 297 7.31 -4.59 -2.35
C GLU A 297 7.62 -3.44 -3.29
N SER A 298 6.91 -3.33 -4.43
CA SER A 298 7.11 -2.25 -5.38
C SER A 298 6.67 -0.91 -4.81
N VAL A 299 5.53 -0.87 -4.15
CA VAL A 299 5.01 0.32 -3.45
C VAL A 299 5.93 0.72 -2.30
N ALA A 300 6.38 -0.23 -1.48
CA ALA A 300 7.30 0.01 -0.37
C ALA A 300 8.66 0.55 -0.84
N GLU A 301 9.20 0.03 -1.94
CA GLU A 301 10.46 0.50 -2.52
C GLU A 301 10.33 1.92 -3.08
N ALA A 302 9.25 2.22 -3.82
CA ALA A 302 8.99 3.56 -4.33
C ALA A 302 8.82 4.58 -3.18
N ALA A 303 8.07 4.23 -2.14
CA ALA A 303 7.88 5.06 -0.95
C ALA A 303 9.21 5.38 -0.27
N ALA A 304 10.05 4.37 -0.14
CA ALA A 304 11.33 4.55 0.51
C ALA A 304 12.33 5.36 -0.32
N ARG A 305 12.35 5.21 -1.65
CA ARG A 305 13.14 6.07 -2.55
C ARG A 305 12.67 7.52 -2.48
N ALA A 306 11.36 7.75 -2.49
CA ALA A 306 10.79 9.07 -2.32
C ALA A 306 11.21 9.71 -1.00
N ARG A 307 11.08 9.00 0.12
CA ARG A 307 11.47 9.48 1.45
C ARG A 307 12.97 9.75 1.59
N ALA A 308 13.82 8.95 0.94
CA ALA A 308 15.27 9.19 0.90
C ALA A 308 15.63 10.52 0.21
N LEU A 309 14.76 11.00 -0.69
CA LEU A 309 14.88 12.31 -1.34
C LEU A 309 14.19 13.44 -0.56
N GLY A 310 13.63 13.16 0.63
CA GLY A 310 12.89 14.12 1.43
C GLY A 310 11.49 14.43 0.91
N LEU A 311 10.91 13.56 0.06
CA LEU A 311 9.51 13.62 -0.34
C LEU A 311 8.66 12.88 0.68
N ARG A 312 7.52 13.46 1.06
CA ARG A 312 6.47 12.78 1.82
C ARG A 312 5.64 11.91 0.89
N VAL A 313 5.00 10.88 1.42
CA VAL A 313 4.25 9.89 0.65
C VAL A 313 2.79 9.83 1.08
N LEU A 314 1.89 10.03 0.12
CA LEU A 314 0.46 9.72 0.23
C LEU A 314 0.21 8.37 -0.44
N LEU A 315 -0.30 7.39 0.31
CA LEU A 315 -0.78 6.15 -0.27
C LEU A 315 -2.26 6.32 -0.64
N ALA A 316 -2.58 6.15 -1.91
CA ALA A 316 -3.92 6.31 -2.46
C ALA A 316 -4.37 5.01 -3.16
N PRO A 317 -4.79 3.98 -2.42
CA PRO A 317 -5.26 2.74 -3.03
C PRO A 317 -6.53 3.00 -3.84
N HIS A 318 -6.51 2.64 -5.12
CA HIS A 318 -7.65 2.81 -6.03
C HIS A 318 -8.37 1.49 -6.26
N LEU A 319 -9.67 1.55 -6.50
CA LEU A 319 -10.38 0.47 -7.16
C LEU A 319 -10.45 0.74 -8.66
N TRP A 320 -10.31 -0.31 -9.43
CA TRP A 320 -10.54 -0.32 -10.87
C TRP A 320 -11.67 -1.30 -11.21
N SER A 321 -12.51 -0.94 -12.15
CA SER A 321 -13.57 -1.79 -12.68
C SER A 321 -13.71 -1.60 -14.19
N ARG A 322 -14.56 -2.40 -14.84
CA ARG A 322 -14.85 -2.23 -16.28
C ARG A 322 -15.58 -0.93 -16.63
N GLY A 323 -16.09 -0.23 -15.62
CA GLY A 323 -16.71 1.08 -15.73
C GLY A 323 -16.18 2.03 -14.66
N TRP A 324 -16.80 3.20 -14.52
CA TRP A 324 -16.44 4.12 -13.46
C TRP A 324 -16.84 3.58 -12.09
N THR A 325 -15.91 3.54 -11.15
CA THR A 325 -16.08 2.97 -9.81
C THR A 325 -17.10 3.73 -8.96
N GLY A 326 -17.30 5.01 -9.23
CA GLY A 326 -18.33 5.82 -8.58
C GLY A 326 -19.76 5.37 -8.85
N SER A 327 -19.99 4.56 -9.89
CA SER A 327 -21.31 4.01 -10.28
C SER A 327 -21.48 2.51 -9.97
N LEU A 328 -20.64 1.92 -9.13
CA LEU A 328 -20.75 0.51 -8.75
C LEU A 328 -22.09 0.22 -8.08
N GLU A 329 -22.73 -0.89 -8.47
CA GLU A 329 -23.99 -1.38 -7.90
C GLU A 329 -23.96 -2.89 -7.66
N PHE A 330 -24.30 -3.31 -6.43
CA PHE A 330 -24.24 -4.72 -6.01
C PHE A 330 -25.59 -5.27 -5.49
N GLY A 331 -26.64 -4.48 -5.56
CA GLY A 331 -27.91 -4.82 -4.92
C GLY A 331 -27.81 -4.89 -3.39
N THR A 332 -28.94 -5.13 -2.73
CA THR A 332 -29.02 -5.10 -1.25
C THR A 332 -28.11 -6.15 -0.58
N ALA A 333 -28.06 -7.35 -1.13
CA ALA A 333 -27.25 -8.46 -0.57
C ALA A 333 -25.74 -8.32 -0.88
N GLY A 334 -25.35 -7.69 -1.99
CA GLY A 334 -23.94 -7.56 -2.38
C GLY A 334 -23.17 -6.47 -1.65
N TRP A 335 -23.83 -5.39 -1.21
CA TRP A 335 -23.17 -4.30 -0.50
C TRP A 335 -22.48 -4.70 0.81
N PRO A 336 -23.08 -5.55 1.69
CA PRO A 336 -22.38 -6.04 2.87
C PRO A 336 -21.07 -6.78 2.51
N ARG A 337 -21.10 -7.60 1.45
CA ARG A 337 -19.92 -8.32 0.97
C ARG A 337 -18.87 -7.36 0.42
N PHE A 338 -19.27 -6.37 -0.39
CA PHE A 338 -18.35 -5.34 -0.89
C PHE A 338 -17.63 -4.63 0.26
N PHE A 339 -18.37 -4.14 1.27
CA PHE A 339 -17.74 -3.47 2.41
C PHE A 339 -16.85 -4.40 3.23
N ALA A 340 -17.14 -5.68 3.31
CA ALA A 340 -16.27 -6.65 3.95
C ALA A 340 -14.94 -6.81 3.17
N CYS A 341 -14.99 -6.97 1.85
CA CYS A 341 -13.82 -7.03 0.99
C CYS A 341 -13.04 -5.71 0.99
N TYR A 342 -13.75 -4.58 0.93
CA TYR A 342 -13.15 -3.25 0.96
C TYR A 342 -12.45 -2.95 2.29
N ARG A 343 -12.99 -3.44 3.40
CA ARG A 343 -12.35 -3.38 4.71
C ARG A 343 -10.99 -4.11 4.70
N GLU A 344 -10.93 -5.34 4.19
CA GLU A 344 -9.68 -6.10 4.09
C GLU A 344 -8.65 -5.37 3.20
N PHE A 345 -9.10 -4.83 2.05
CA PHE A 345 -8.31 -4.01 1.15
C PHE A 345 -7.73 -2.77 1.86
N LEU A 346 -8.56 -2.00 2.54
CA LEU A 346 -8.15 -0.76 3.19
C LEU A 346 -7.24 -1.00 4.40
N ILE A 347 -7.54 -1.99 5.23
CA ILE A 347 -6.72 -2.35 6.39
C ILE A 347 -5.34 -2.84 5.96
N HIS A 348 -5.26 -3.61 4.87
CA HIS A 348 -3.99 -4.04 4.31
C HIS A 348 -3.09 -2.83 3.98
N TYR A 349 -3.61 -1.86 3.23
CA TYR A 349 -2.82 -0.68 2.87
C TYR A 349 -2.56 0.26 4.05
N ALA A 350 -3.43 0.29 5.05
CA ALA A 350 -3.17 1.01 6.30
C ALA A 350 -1.99 0.41 7.08
N LEU A 351 -1.92 -0.93 7.17
CA LEU A 351 -0.79 -1.64 7.78
C LEU A 351 0.51 -1.44 6.97
N LEU A 352 0.43 -1.49 5.65
CA LEU A 352 1.56 -1.22 4.76
C LEU A 352 2.06 0.23 4.95
N ALA A 353 1.16 1.20 4.93
CA ALA A 353 1.50 2.61 5.11
C ALA A 353 2.17 2.89 6.47
N GLU A 354 1.68 2.28 7.56
CA GLU A 354 2.29 2.40 8.88
C GLU A 354 3.67 1.76 8.93
N ARG A 355 3.80 0.52 8.42
CA ARG A 355 5.07 -0.21 8.38
C ARG A 355 6.15 0.54 7.60
N GLU A 356 5.77 1.13 6.46
CA GLU A 356 6.68 1.89 5.59
C GLU A 356 6.85 3.35 6.01
N GLY A 357 6.10 3.81 7.04
CA GLY A 357 6.16 5.17 7.54
C GLY A 357 5.68 6.20 6.51
N MET A 358 4.66 5.89 5.72
CA MET A 358 4.06 6.82 4.79
C MET A 358 3.27 7.89 5.54
N ASP A 359 3.14 9.09 4.98
CA ASP A 359 2.67 10.29 5.69
C ASP A 359 1.15 10.48 5.59
N GLY A 360 0.52 9.93 4.54
CA GLY A 360 -0.92 10.02 4.33
C GLY A 360 -1.51 8.75 3.70
N LEU A 361 -2.81 8.54 3.92
CA LEU A 361 -3.60 7.45 3.34
C LEU A 361 -4.96 7.98 2.88
N VAL A 362 -5.31 7.68 1.64
CA VAL A 362 -6.65 7.89 1.09
C VAL A 362 -7.50 6.67 1.41
N ILE A 363 -8.60 6.87 2.18
CA ILE A 363 -9.46 5.76 2.62
C ILE A 363 -10.52 5.35 1.59
N GLY A 364 -10.60 6.04 0.48
CA GLY A 364 -11.46 5.73 -0.66
C GLY A 364 -11.32 6.80 -1.74
N HIS A 365 -11.52 6.40 -2.98
CA HIS A 365 -11.32 7.24 -4.16
C HIS A 365 -12.53 7.14 -5.08
N GLU A 366 -13.27 8.24 -5.24
CA GLU A 366 -14.43 8.37 -6.16
C GLU A 366 -15.45 7.23 -6.09
N LEU A 367 -15.81 6.79 -4.89
CA LEU A 367 -16.77 5.69 -4.68
C LEU A 367 -18.18 6.22 -4.37
N GLY A 368 -18.68 7.14 -5.22
CA GLY A 368 -19.91 7.91 -4.99
C GLY A 368 -21.13 7.08 -4.59
N SER A 369 -21.40 5.96 -5.27
CA SER A 369 -22.52 5.08 -4.89
C SER A 369 -22.32 4.39 -3.53
N ALA A 370 -21.07 4.11 -3.13
CA ALA A 370 -20.76 3.53 -1.82
C ALA A 370 -20.83 4.58 -0.70
N THR A 371 -20.36 5.81 -0.94
CA THR A 371 -20.41 6.91 0.05
C THR A 371 -21.81 7.38 0.34
N ALA A 372 -22.68 7.40 -0.69
CA ALA A 372 -24.08 7.78 -0.54
C ALA A 372 -24.92 6.78 0.30
N ARG A 373 -24.47 5.52 0.40
CA ARG A 373 -25.28 4.47 1.06
C ARG A 373 -25.18 4.48 2.57
N ASP A 374 -24.00 4.59 3.15
CA ASP A 374 -23.84 4.41 4.60
C ASP A 374 -22.64 5.19 5.14
N PRO A 375 -22.82 6.47 5.51
CA PRO A 375 -21.77 7.25 6.16
C PRO A 375 -21.28 6.65 7.48
N GLY A 376 -22.10 5.87 8.17
CA GLY A 376 -21.73 5.18 9.41
C GLY A 376 -20.67 4.12 9.20
N ARG A 377 -20.76 3.36 8.11
CA ARG A 377 -19.73 2.38 7.74
C ARG A 377 -18.40 3.03 7.41
N TRP A 378 -18.39 4.15 6.72
CA TRP A 378 -17.17 4.88 6.43
C TRP A 378 -16.50 5.41 7.70
N ARG A 379 -17.28 5.91 8.68
CA ARG A 379 -16.74 6.27 10.00
C ARG A 379 -16.14 5.06 10.72
N ALA A 380 -16.82 3.93 10.69
CA ALA A 380 -16.31 2.69 11.27
C ALA A 380 -14.99 2.25 10.62
N LEU A 381 -14.91 2.26 9.28
CA LEU A 381 -13.69 1.95 8.52
C LEU A 381 -12.54 2.89 8.88
N ALA A 382 -12.79 4.21 8.90
CA ALA A 382 -11.80 5.19 9.31
C ALA A 382 -11.32 4.95 10.75
N GLY A 383 -12.23 4.60 11.66
CA GLY A 383 -11.91 4.23 13.04
C GLY A 383 -11.03 2.97 13.13
N GLU A 384 -11.27 1.97 12.27
CA GLU A 384 -10.43 0.77 12.20
C GLU A 384 -9.04 1.09 11.65
N VAL A 385 -8.95 1.90 10.60
CA VAL A 385 -7.68 2.38 10.05
C VAL A 385 -6.87 3.11 11.13
N ARG A 386 -7.50 3.98 11.92
CA ARG A 386 -6.83 4.71 13.01
C ARG A 386 -6.23 3.81 14.09
N ARG A 387 -6.73 2.59 14.27
CA ARG A 387 -6.12 1.64 15.21
C ARG A 387 -4.76 1.12 14.74
N VAL A 388 -4.49 1.16 13.44
CA VAL A 388 -3.25 0.63 12.85
C VAL A 388 -2.41 1.66 12.12
N TYR A 389 -2.93 2.87 11.86
CA TYR A 389 -2.26 3.91 11.10
C TYR A 389 -2.40 5.30 11.75
N GLY A 390 -1.27 5.95 12.01
CA GLY A 390 -1.20 7.26 12.68
C GLY A 390 -1.08 8.46 11.73
N GLY A 391 -0.84 8.27 10.43
CA GLY A 391 -0.66 9.35 9.47
C GLY A 391 -1.95 10.09 9.11
N THR A 392 -1.86 11.00 8.14
CA THR A 392 -3.00 11.79 7.63
C THR A 392 -4.03 10.88 6.97
N LEU A 393 -5.30 11.03 7.29
CA LEU A 393 -6.40 10.38 6.57
C LEU A 393 -7.21 11.40 5.76
N THR A 394 -7.51 11.03 4.55
CA THR A 394 -8.46 11.72 3.69
C THR A 394 -9.25 10.72 2.85
N TYR A 395 -10.35 11.15 2.28
CA TYR A 395 -11.07 10.48 1.19
C TYR A 395 -10.89 11.35 -0.06
N SER A 396 -10.79 10.79 -1.24
CA SER A 396 -10.71 11.52 -2.51
C SER A 396 -12.09 11.53 -3.18
N ALA A 397 -12.84 12.60 -2.98
CA ALA A 397 -14.18 12.75 -3.55
C ALA A 397 -14.12 13.17 -5.03
N ASN A 398 -15.03 12.67 -5.84
CA ASN A 398 -15.19 13.12 -7.21
C ASN A 398 -15.60 14.60 -7.25
N TRP A 399 -15.15 15.34 -8.25
CA TRP A 399 -15.41 16.76 -8.45
C TRP A 399 -16.89 17.10 -8.62
N ASP A 400 -17.70 16.16 -9.14
CA ASP A 400 -19.13 16.37 -9.41
C ASP A 400 -19.98 16.25 -8.13
N HIS A 401 -19.81 17.21 -7.21
CA HIS A 401 -20.58 17.39 -5.98
C HIS A 401 -20.51 16.24 -4.93
N GLU A 402 -19.70 15.22 -5.13
CA GLU A 402 -19.57 14.14 -4.13
C GLU A 402 -19.06 14.69 -2.79
N ALA A 403 -18.10 15.62 -2.81
CA ALA A 403 -17.50 16.17 -1.60
C ALA A 403 -18.52 16.83 -0.67
N GLU A 404 -19.51 17.54 -1.22
CA GLU A 404 -20.57 18.20 -0.47
C GLU A 404 -21.57 17.20 0.15
N ALA A 405 -21.76 16.05 -0.52
CA ALA A 405 -22.69 14.99 -0.09
C ALA A 405 -22.10 14.08 0.99
N ILE A 406 -20.76 13.98 1.12
CA ILE A 406 -20.10 13.13 2.10
C ILE A 406 -20.42 13.55 3.52
N GLY A 407 -20.97 12.61 4.32
CA GLY A 407 -21.37 12.80 5.71
C GLY A 407 -20.32 12.40 6.75
N PHE A 408 -19.12 11.94 6.37
CA PHE A 408 -18.09 11.42 7.29
C PHE A 408 -16.77 12.18 7.30
N TRP A 409 -16.75 13.44 6.86
CA TRP A 409 -15.53 14.27 6.91
C TRP A 409 -14.98 14.46 8.33
N ASP A 410 -15.82 14.30 9.35
CA ASP A 410 -15.42 14.30 10.76
C ASP A 410 -14.40 13.19 11.10
N SER A 411 -14.34 12.12 10.32
CA SER A 411 -13.39 11.01 10.48
C SER A 411 -12.08 11.17 9.67
N CYS A 412 -12.00 12.20 8.81
CA CYS A 412 -10.82 12.54 8.01
C CYS A 412 -10.09 13.76 8.61
N ASP A 413 -8.80 13.91 8.34
CA ASP A 413 -8.03 15.10 8.73
C ASP A 413 -8.17 16.22 7.71
N LEU A 414 -8.32 15.88 6.44
CA LEU A 414 -8.47 16.77 5.29
C LEU A 414 -9.69 16.37 4.47
N ILE A 415 -10.27 17.34 3.76
CA ILE A 415 -11.23 17.09 2.69
C ILE A 415 -10.43 16.88 1.41
N GLY A 416 -10.45 15.67 0.86
CA GLY A 416 -9.78 15.36 -0.41
C GLY A 416 -10.76 15.44 -1.58
N VAL A 417 -10.30 15.98 -2.70
CA VAL A 417 -11.11 16.12 -3.93
C VAL A 417 -10.26 15.82 -5.15
N SER A 418 -10.76 14.95 -6.05
CA SER A 418 -10.27 14.82 -7.41
C SER A 418 -10.84 15.99 -8.21
N PHE A 419 -10.01 17.00 -8.46
CA PHE A 419 -10.43 18.27 -9.06
C PHE A 419 -10.33 18.21 -10.58
N TYR A 420 -11.44 17.87 -11.24
CA TYR A 420 -11.58 17.83 -12.69
C TYR A 420 -12.71 18.72 -13.20
N ASP A 421 -13.02 19.81 -12.47
CA ASP A 421 -13.99 20.80 -12.92
C ASP A 421 -13.63 21.38 -14.29
N PRO A 422 -14.59 21.46 -15.23
CA PRO A 422 -14.36 22.11 -16.53
C PRO A 422 -13.94 23.56 -16.36
N LEU A 423 -12.88 23.96 -17.04
CA LEU A 423 -12.42 25.36 -17.06
C LEU A 423 -13.08 26.17 -18.21
N ALA A 424 -13.78 25.49 -19.10
CA ALA A 424 -14.48 26.11 -20.23
C ALA A 424 -15.77 25.34 -20.56
N THR A 425 -16.73 26.03 -21.10
CA THR A 425 -17.99 25.48 -21.64
C THR A 425 -18.01 25.40 -23.16
N ALA A 426 -17.05 26.07 -23.82
CA ALA A 426 -16.89 26.08 -25.27
C ALA A 426 -15.40 26.20 -25.64
N PRO A 427 -14.99 25.78 -26.83
CA PRO A 427 -13.64 26.01 -27.35
C PRO A 427 -13.26 27.49 -27.41
N GLY A 428 -11.98 27.82 -27.32
CA GLY A 428 -11.47 29.19 -27.44
C GLY A 428 -11.61 30.03 -26.17
N ALA A 429 -11.77 29.40 -25.00
CA ALA A 429 -11.78 30.11 -23.72
C ALA A 429 -10.44 30.84 -23.47
N THR A 430 -10.53 32.08 -22.97
CA THR A 430 -9.34 32.86 -22.62
C THR A 430 -8.75 32.39 -21.29
N GLN A 431 -7.49 32.74 -21.04
CA GLN A 431 -6.80 32.46 -19.80
C GLN A 431 -7.57 33.01 -18.57
N GLU A 432 -8.09 34.25 -18.70
CA GLU A 432 -8.88 34.91 -17.65
C GLU A 432 -10.18 34.16 -17.36
N SER A 433 -10.88 33.72 -18.44
CA SER A 433 -12.14 32.99 -18.29
C SER A 433 -11.93 31.61 -17.61
N MET A 434 -10.86 30.90 -17.96
CA MET A 434 -10.49 29.63 -17.34
C MET A 434 -10.09 29.82 -15.88
N THR A 435 -9.30 30.85 -15.56
CA THR A 435 -8.95 31.18 -14.18
C THR A 435 -10.18 31.53 -13.35
N ALA A 436 -11.12 32.29 -13.91
CA ALA A 436 -12.39 32.60 -13.25
C ALA A 436 -13.25 31.34 -13.04
N ALA A 437 -13.24 30.37 -13.96
CA ALA A 437 -13.92 29.10 -13.80
C ALA A 437 -13.30 28.28 -12.64
N ALA A 438 -11.98 28.18 -12.58
CA ALA A 438 -11.28 27.51 -11.47
C ALA A 438 -11.63 28.16 -10.10
N ARG A 439 -11.66 29.49 -10.02
CA ARG A 439 -12.07 30.20 -8.78
C ARG A 439 -13.51 29.91 -8.39
N ARG A 440 -14.44 29.79 -9.33
CA ARG A 440 -15.84 29.42 -9.05
C ARG A 440 -15.93 28.00 -8.48
N ALA A 441 -15.22 27.03 -9.07
CA ALA A 441 -15.17 25.66 -8.55
C ALA A 441 -14.57 25.61 -7.14
N LEU A 442 -13.49 26.34 -6.87
CA LEU A 442 -12.89 26.45 -5.54
C LEU A 442 -13.83 27.10 -4.51
N ALA A 443 -14.77 27.96 -4.93
CA ALA A 443 -15.69 28.65 -4.01
C ALA A 443 -16.66 27.69 -3.30
N SER A 444 -17.12 26.61 -3.97
CA SER A 444 -17.96 25.57 -3.35
C SER A 444 -17.18 24.80 -2.30
N LEU A 445 -15.93 24.44 -2.60
CA LEU A 445 -15.03 23.76 -1.67
C LEU A 445 -14.67 24.66 -0.47
N LYS A 446 -14.57 25.97 -0.67
CA LYS A 446 -14.37 26.94 0.43
C LYS A 446 -15.55 26.96 1.41
N ALA A 447 -16.77 26.87 0.88
CA ALA A 447 -17.97 26.76 1.71
C ALA A 447 -17.97 25.47 2.52
N LEU A 448 -17.56 24.35 1.92
CA LEU A 448 -17.40 23.06 2.60
C LEU A 448 -16.32 23.11 3.68
N ALA A 449 -15.16 23.72 3.40
CA ALA A 449 -14.08 23.91 4.36
C ALA A 449 -14.56 24.70 5.59
N ARG A 450 -15.34 25.77 5.40
CA ARG A 450 -15.96 26.56 6.50
C ARG A 450 -16.98 25.73 7.29
N ARG A 451 -17.83 24.95 6.62
CA ARG A 451 -18.84 24.10 7.27
C ARG A 451 -18.20 23.03 8.16
N THR A 452 -17.11 22.44 7.71
CA THR A 452 -16.44 21.35 8.42
C THR A 452 -15.32 21.80 9.35
N GLY A 453 -14.73 22.97 9.13
CA GLY A 453 -13.52 23.46 9.80
C GLY A 453 -12.26 22.66 9.39
N ARG A 454 -12.24 22.08 8.18
CA ARG A 454 -11.13 21.26 7.67
C ARG A 454 -10.54 21.87 6.40
N PRO A 455 -9.21 21.85 6.24
CA PRO A 455 -8.57 22.27 4.99
C PRO A 455 -8.91 21.30 3.85
N VAL A 456 -8.89 21.81 2.62
CA VAL A 456 -9.10 21.02 1.41
C VAL A 456 -7.77 20.67 0.77
N LEU A 457 -7.61 19.43 0.37
CA LEU A 457 -6.50 18.92 -0.42
C LEU A 457 -7.05 18.47 -1.79
N LEU A 458 -6.55 19.06 -2.87
CA LEU A 458 -6.84 18.52 -4.19
C LEU A 458 -6.00 17.26 -4.37
N THR A 459 -6.60 16.11 -4.09
CA THR A 459 -5.92 14.79 -4.13
C THR A 459 -5.54 14.37 -5.53
N GLU A 460 -6.24 14.94 -6.52
CA GLU A 460 -5.90 14.90 -7.93
C GLU A 460 -6.30 16.21 -8.58
N ALA A 461 -5.49 16.69 -9.52
CA ALA A 461 -5.84 17.74 -10.48
C ALA A 461 -5.03 17.53 -11.74
N GLY A 462 -5.68 17.41 -12.89
CA GLY A 462 -4.98 17.09 -14.12
C GLY A 462 -5.73 17.46 -15.38
N TYR A 463 -4.96 17.71 -16.43
CA TYR A 463 -5.47 18.06 -17.75
C TYR A 463 -4.73 17.25 -18.81
N PRO A 464 -5.42 16.53 -19.71
CA PRO A 464 -4.75 15.82 -20.80
C PRO A 464 -4.16 16.83 -21.80
N ALA A 465 -3.08 16.47 -22.49
CA ALA A 465 -2.50 17.30 -23.54
C ALA A 465 -3.32 17.17 -24.85
N THR A 466 -4.57 17.64 -24.82
CA THR A 466 -5.53 17.57 -25.93
C THR A 466 -6.30 18.90 -26.10
N PRO A 467 -6.84 19.20 -27.27
CA PRO A 467 -7.63 20.41 -27.48
C PRO A 467 -8.87 20.53 -26.57
N THR A 468 -9.33 19.43 -26.00
CA THR A 468 -10.51 19.37 -25.11
C THR A 468 -10.17 19.46 -23.63
N ALA A 469 -8.91 19.67 -23.27
CA ALA A 469 -8.43 19.67 -21.88
C ALA A 469 -9.25 20.57 -20.93
N ALA A 470 -9.60 21.77 -21.37
CA ALA A 470 -10.40 22.70 -20.57
C ALA A 470 -11.89 22.35 -20.50
N LEU A 471 -12.41 21.62 -21.48
CA LEU A 471 -13.84 21.28 -21.60
C LEU A 471 -14.18 19.99 -20.83
N ARG A 472 -13.30 19.01 -20.91
CA ARG A 472 -13.48 17.66 -20.35
C ARG A 472 -12.17 17.17 -19.73
N PRO A 473 -11.73 17.78 -18.65
CA PRO A 473 -10.45 17.43 -18.03
C PRO A 473 -10.37 15.99 -17.51
N TRP A 474 -11.48 15.32 -17.24
CA TRP A 474 -11.55 13.91 -16.82
C TRP A 474 -11.39 12.89 -17.94
N GLU A 475 -11.45 13.34 -19.24
CA GLU A 475 -11.48 12.43 -20.39
C GLU A 475 -10.06 12.14 -20.91
N GLU A 476 -9.55 10.92 -20.65
CA GLU A 476 -8.29 10.47 -21.24
C GLU A 476 -8.51 10.10 -22.72
N ASN A 477 -8.43 11.10 -23.60
CA ASN A 477 -8.58 10.86 -25.04
C ASN A 477 -7.26 10.37 -25.65
N ARG A 478 -7.18 9.07 -25.91
CA ARG A 478 -6.01 8.44 -26.55
C ARG A 478 -5.96 8.60 -28.07
N ARG A 479 -7.00 9.17 -28.68
CA ARG A 479 -7.12 9.43 -30.12
C ARG A 479 -7.14 10.93 -30.38
N GLY A 480 -6.69 11.34 -31.57
CA GLY A 480 -6.67 12.75 -31.96
C GLY A 480 -5.27 13.40 -31.89
N VAL A 481 -5.24 14.71 -31.95
CA VAL A 481 -4.00 15.51 -31.98
C VAL A 481 -3.54 15.83 -30.56
N ALA A 482 -2.23 15.81 -30.31
CA ALA A 482 -1.67 16.32 -29.06
C ALA A 482 -1.71 17.85 -29.06
N ASP A 483 -2.11 18.43 -27.93
CA ASP A 483 -2.11 19.88 -27.70
C ASP A 483 -1.51 20.18 -26.31
N PRO A 484 -0.18 20.21 -26.21
CA PRO A 484 0.49 20.51 -24.95
C PRO A 484 0.31 21.97 -24.49
N GLU A 485 -0.04 22.90 -25.38
CA GLU A 485 -0.33 24.28 -25.01
C GLU A 485 -1.70 24.42 -24.34
N ALA A 486 -2.73 23.68 -24.79
CA ALA A 486 -4.01 23.61 -24.10
C ALA A 486 -3.82 23.06 -22.67
N GLN A 487 -3.01 22.01 -22.49
CA GLN A 487 -2.64 21.50 -21.18
C GLN A 487 -1.95 22.58 -20.32
N ARG A 488 -0.96 23.27 -20.88
CA ARG A 488 -0.24 24.34 -20.18
C ARG A 488 -1.20 25.44 -19.70
N ALA A 489 -2.09 25.89 -20.58
CA ALA A 489 -3.06 26.94 -20.27
C ALA A 489 -4.01 26.54 -19.12
N CYS A 490 -4.46 25.27 -19.10
CA CYS A 490 -5.30 24.76 -18.02
C CYS A 490 -4.56 24.74 -16.67
N TYR A 491 -3.31 24.23 -16.63
CA TYR A 491 -2.50 24.29 -15.41
C TYR A 491 -2.24 25.72 -14.96
N ASP A 492 -1.91 26.63 -15.86
CA ASP A 492 -1.67 28.03 -15.53
C ASP A 492 -2.91 28.69 -14.91
N ALA A 493 -4.11 28.40 -15.45
CA ALA A 493 -5.38 28.89 -14.92
C ALA A 493 -5.67 28.38 -13.50
N LEU A 494 -5.53 27.06 -13.27
CA LEU A 494 -5.76 26.47 -11.95
C LEU A 494 -4.75 26.97 -10.92
N LEU A 495 -3.44 26.96 -11.25
CA LEU A 495 -2.41 27.36 -10.30
C LEU A 495 -2.49 28.85 -9.96
N THR A 496 -2.85 29.71 -10.94
CA THR A 496 -3.15 31.14 -10.70
C THR A 496 -4.39 31.32 -9.82
N ALA A 497 -5.42 30.50 -9.98
CA ALA A 497 -6.59 30.56 -9.09
C ALA A 497 -6.23 30.15 -7.67
N LEU A 498 -5.36 29.17 -7.49
CA LEU A 498 -4.92 28.67 -6.19
C LEU A 498 -4.04 29.69 -5.45
N ASP A 499 -3.27 30.53 -6.13
CA ASP A 499 -2.35 31.49 -5.50
C ASP A 499 -2.99 32.35 -4.40
N SER A 500 -4.26 32.69 -4.55
CA SER A 500 -5.01 33.53 -3.58
C SER A 500 -5.75 32.74 -2.49
N GLU A 501 -5.70 31.39 -2.50
CA GLU A 501 -6.53 30.53 -1.65
C GLU A 501 -5.72 29.88 -0.53
N ASP A 502 -5.43 30.64 0.54
CA ASP A 502 -4.61 30.21 1.70
C ASP A 502 -5.22 29.08 2.56
N TRP A 503 -6.48 28.74 2.31
CA TRP A 503 -7.23 27.68 2.99
C TRP A 503 -7.09 26.29 2.31
N VAL A 504 -6.53 26.25 1.13
CA VAL A 504 -6.22 25.00 0.44
C VAL A 504 -4.92 24.44 1.00
N ALA A 505 -4.95 23.17 1.45
CA ALA A 505 -3.78 22.48 1.99
C ALA A 505 -2.72 22.18 0.92
N GLY A 506 -3.16 22.04 -0.33
CA GLY A 506 -2.30 21.75 -1.46
C GLY A 506 -2.99 21.01 -2.58
N LEU A 507 -2.19 20.51 -3.50
CA LEU A 507 -2.69 19.67 -4.59
C LEU A 507 -1.69 18.56 -4.93
N PHE A 508 -2.22 17.52 -5.59
CA PHE A 508 -1.45 16.51 -6.32
C PHE A 508 -1.76 16.62 -7.81
N VAL A 509 -0.72 16.79 -8.62
CA VAL A 509 -0.84 16.82 -10.08
C VAL A 509 -1.06 15.40 -10.60
N TRP A 510 -2.14 15.16 -11.27
CA TRP A 510 -2.46 13.93 -11.99
C TRP A 510 -2.05 14.05 -13.45
N LYS A 511 -1.05 13.31 -13.92
CA LYS A 511 -0.16 12.37 -13.23
C LYS A 511 1.25 12.46 -13.80
N TRP A 512 2.21 11.85 -13.14
CA TRP A 512 3.59 11.70 -13.61
C TRP A 512 3.92 10.22 -13.71
N PHE A 513 4.48 9.80 -14.84
CA PHE A 513 4.83 8.39 -15.01
C PHE A 513 6.20 8.07 -14.43
N THR A 514 6.37 6.81 -13.97
CA THR A 514 7.68 6.26 -13.57
C THR A 514 8.63 6.04 -14.75
N ALA A 515 8.12 6.13 -16.00
CA ALA A 515 8.89 6.07 -17.22
C ALA A 515 9.25 7.47 -17.73
N PRO A 516 10.36 7.65 -18.46
CA PRO A 516 10.71 8.90 -19.11
C PRO A 516 9.59 9.38 -20.03
N PRO A 517 9.41 10.71 -20.17
CA PRO A 517 8.34 11.26 -21.00
C PRO A 517 8.53 10.93 -22.49
N ALA A 518 7.42 10.74 -23.17
CA ALA A 518 7.40 10.69 -24.63
C ALA A 518 7.59 12.11 -25.23
N PRO A 519 7.94 12.23 -26.53
CA PRO A 519 8.01 13.54 -27.20
C PRO A 519 6.70 14.31 -27.05
N ALA A 520 6.76 15.58 -26.64
CA ALA A 520 5.60 16.42 -26.36
C ALA A 520 4.59 16.51 -27.53
N SER A 521 5.08 16.50 -28.76
CA SER A 521 4.26 16.55 -29.99
C SER A 521 3.41 15.30 -30.23
N ALA A 522 3.72 14.18 -29.56
CA ALA A 522 3.01 12.92 -29.69
C ALA A 522 2.26 12.52 -28.41
N ASP A 523 2.59 13.12 -27.28
CA ASP A 523 2.07 12.74 -25.97
C ASP A 523 0.79 13.51 -25.61
N ARG A 524 -0.34 12.81 -25.61
CA ARG A 524 -1.67 13.32 -25.23
C ARG A 524 -2.02 13.06 -23.78
N SER A 525 -1.13 12.42 -23.03
CA SER A 525 -1.40 12.01 -21.64
C SER A 525 -1.55 13.21 -20.70
N TYR A 526 -2.01 12.92 -19.51
CA TYR A 526 -2.06 13.88 -18.39
C TYR A 526 -0.68 14.35 -17.91
N SER A 527 0.38 13.57 -18.18
CA SER A 527 1.71 13.93 -17.67
C SER A 527 2.18 15.27 -18.20
N PRO A 528 2.54 16.23 -17.35
CA PRO A 528 3.15 17.49 -17.78
C PRO A 528 4.65 17.31 -18.10
N ALA A 529 5.26 16.17 -17.79
CA ALA A 529 6.69 15.90 -17.97
C ALA A 529 7.13 16.11 -19.43
N GLY A 530 8.16 16.90 -19.64
CA GLY A 530 8.70 17.21 -20.97
C GLY A 530 7.80 18.11 -21.84
N LYS A 531 6.72 18.66 -21.28
CA LYS A 531 5.77 19.56 -21.96
C LYS A 531 5.83 20.98 -21.38
N PRO A 532 5.30 22.00 -22.06
CA PRO A 532 5.26 23.38 -21.55
C PRO A 532 4.60 23.52 -20.16
N ALA A 533 3.66 22.66 -19.82
CA ALA A 533 3.01 22.62 -18.51
C ALA A 533 4.00 22.35 -17.36
N GLU A 534 5.09 21.61 -17.58
CA GLU A 534 6.11 21.39 -16.56
C GLU A 534 6.72 22.71 -16.07
N SER A 535 6.99 23.64 -16.96
CA SER A 535 7.54 24.95 -16.58
C SER A 535 6.58 25.77 -15.72
N VAL A 536 5.28 25.62 -15.92
CA VAL A 536 4.25 26.25 -15.09
C VAL A 536 4.29 25.69 -13.68
N LEU A 537 4.39 24.35 -13.54
CA LEU A 537 4.53 23.69 -12.23
C LEU A 537 5.81 24.10 -11.50
N VAL A 538 6.95 24.17 -12.20
CA VAL A 538 8.22 24.62 -11.62
C VAL A 538 8.09 26.01 -11.02
N ARG A 539 7.48 26.96 -11.75
CA ARG A 539 7.26 28.33 -11.25
C ARG A 539 6.35 28.35 -10.02
N ALA A 540 5.22 27.66 -10.09
CA ALA A 540 4.26 27.63 -8.99
C ALA A 540 4.86 26.96 -7.74
N TYR A 541 5.49 25.79 -7.87
CA TYR A 541 6.06 25.07 -6.75
C TYR A 541 7.25 25.79 -6.09
N SER A 542 8.02 26.53 -6.90
CA SER A 542 9.07 27.40 -6.38
C SER A 542 8.48 28.57 -5.57
N GLY A 543 7.43 29.20 -6.08
CA GLY A 543 6.73 30.31 -5.39
C GLY A 543 6.00 29.87 -4.12
N TRP A 544 5.57 28.62 -4.07
CA TRP A 544 4.80 28.06 -2.94
C TRP A 544 5.64 27.36 -1.87
N ARG A 545 6.97 27.50 -1.90
CA ARG A 545 7.85 26.79 -0.97
C ARG A 545 7.52 27.09 0.48
N ASP A 546 7.29 28.36 0.80
CA ASP A 546 7.01 28.85 2.15
C ASP A 546 5.56 29.37 2.28
N ARG A 547 4.68 28.91 1.40
CA ARG A 547 3.29 29.33 1.35
C ARG A 547 2.57 28.89 2.63
N PRO A 548 1.96 29.82 3.41
CA PRO A 548 1.18 29.47 4.58
C PRO A 548 -0.13 28.80 4.19
N VAL A 549 -0.62 27.94 5.07
CA VAL A 549 -1.98 27.36 4.98
C VAL A 549 -2.75 27.73 6.25
N ARG A 550 -4.00 28.15 6.06
CA ARG A 550 -4.88 28.58 7.13
C ARG A 550 -6.11 27.68 7.22
N VAL A 551 -6.41 27.20 8.42
CA VAL A 551 -7.68 26.53 8.69
C VAL A 551 -8.76 27.61 8.83
N LEU A 552 -9.81 27.52 8.02
CA LEU A 552 -10.94 28.43 8.14
C LEU A 552 -11.73 28.13 9.42
N PRO A 553 -12.17 29.16 10.16
CA PRO A 553 -13.03 28.95 11.30
C PRO A 553 -14.34 28.30 10.87
N ARG A 554 -14.80 27.34 11.67
CA ARG A 554 -16.08 26.67 11.41
C ARG A 554 -17.21 27.70 11.49
N SER A 555 -17.97 27.84 10.41
CA SER A 555 -19.21 28.63 10.46
C SER A 555 -20.16 27.91 11.43
N GLY A 556 -20.73 28.66 12.39
CA GLY A 556 -21.76 28.13 13.28
C GLY A 556 -22.92 27.49 12.50
N PRO A 557 -23.75 26.66 13.17
CA PRO A 557 -24.93 26.07 12.57
C PRO A 557 -25.88 27.09 12.01
#